data_7ca01d41627275d3138d4d11b2487293
#
_entry.id   7ca01d41627275d3138d4d11b2487293
#
_cell.length_a   1.000
_cell.length_b   1.000
_cell.length_c   1.000
_cell.angle_alpha   90.00
_cell.angle_beta   90.00
_cell.angle_gamma   90.00
#
_symmetry.space_group_name_H-M   'P 1'
#
loop_
_entity.id
_entity.type
_entity.pdbx_description
1 polymer ?
#
loop_
_entity_poly.entity_id
_entity_poly.type
_entity_poly.pdbx_seq_one_letter_code
_entity_poly.pdbx_strand_id
1 'polypeptide(L)'
;METVTLILNTAPYGDERIWNALRLAKALTVGTNKLKVNIFLIGDAVTTAKKGQKPPEGFYNLEKMLKELVDQGSQVVACRTCINARGVTQEELIEGVCVGTTVGDLVEWVKTSQKVLSF
;
A
#
# COMPACT_ATOMS: atom_id res chain seq x y z
N MET A 1 12.36 14.67 -8.52
CA MET A 1 12.31 13.24 -8.10
C MET A 1 11.14 12.58 -8.81
N GLU A 2 11.39 11.45 -9.44
CA GLU A 2 10.33 10.70 -10.08
C GLU A 2 9.41 10.06 -9.06
N THR A 3 8.15 9.88 -9.46
CA THR A 3 7.14 9.24 -8.65
C THR A 3 6.70 7.93 -9.30
N VAL A 4 6.62 6.88 -8.49
CA VAL A 4 6.08 5.58 -8.89
C VAL A 4 4.82 5.33 -8.07
N THR A 5 3.75 4.97 -8.75
CA THR A 5 2.51 4.55 -8.08
C THR A 5 2.37 3.04 -8.22
N LEU A 6 2.22 2.36 -7.10
CA LEU A 6 1.95 0.93 -7.04
C LEU A 6 0.48 0.72 -6.72
N ILE A 7 -0.20 -0.07 -7.56
CA ILE A 7 -1.59 -0.44 -7.34
C ILE A 7 -1.61 -1.89 -6.90
N LEU A 8 -2.08 -2.13 -5.68
CA LEU A 8 -2.11 -3.47 -5.10
C LEU A 8 -3.55 -3.99 -5.07
N ASN A 9 -3.76 -5.17 -5.62
CA ASN A 9 -5.09 -5.74 -5.87
C ASN A 9 -5.40 -6.99 -5.06
N THR A 10 -4.40 -7.74 -4.63
CA THR A 10 -4.61 -9.06 -4.03
C THR A 10 -4.59 -8.97 -2.51
N ALA A 11 -5.09 -10.03 -1.86
CA ALA A 11 -5.02 -10.17 -0.40
C ALA A 11 -3.56 -10.20 0.07
N PRO A 12 -3.29 -9.74 1.29
CA PRO A 12 -1.92 -9.65 1.79
C PRO A 12 -1.24 -11.00 2.02
N TYR A 13 -2.00 -12.04 2.29
CA TYR A 13 -1.46 -13.37 2.58
C TYR A 13 -2.08 -14.42 1.67
N GLY A 14 -1.38 -15.53 1.48
CA GLY A 14 -1.77 -16.59 0.57
C GLY A 14 -1.26 -16.42 -0.85
N ASP A 15 -0.61 -15.30 -1.12
CA ASP A 15 -0.06 -14.92 -2.42
C ASP A 15 1.10 -13.99 -2.13
N GLU A 16 2.16 -14.03 -2.92
CA GLU A 16 3.37 -13.26 -2.64
C GLU A 16 3.41 -11.90 -3.33
N ARG A 17 2.39 -11.52 -4.08
CA ARG A 17 2.40 -10.27 -4.85
C ARG A 17 2.56 -9.04 -3.97
N ILE A 18 1.82 -8.97 -2.86
CA ILE A 18 1.90 -7.82 -1.97
C ILE A 18 3.26 -7.76 -1.29
N TRP A 19 3.76 -8.89 -0.81
CA TRP A 19 5.09 -8.96 -0.23
C TRP A 19 6.15 -8.45 -1.20
N ASN A 20 6.10 -8.90 -2.45
CA ASN A 20 7.04 -8.44 -3.47
C ASN A 20 6.86 -6.97 -3.81
N ALA A 21 5.64 -6.48 -3.86
CA ALA A 21 5.37 -5.06 -4.10
C ALA A 21 5.96 -4.18 -3.00
N LEU A 22 5.82 -4.58 -1.74
CA LEU A 22 6.36 -3.81 -0.61
C LEU A 22 7.88 -3.88 -0.56
N ARG A 23 8.48 -5.00 -0.96
CA ARG A 23 9.92 -5.12 -1.09
C ARG A 23 10.46 -4.18 -2.18
N LEU A 24 9.78 -4.13 -3.31
CA LEU A 24 10.12 -3.22 -4.39
C LEU A 24 10.02 -1.76 -3.92
N ALA A 25 8.90 -1.43 -3.26
CA ALA A 25 8.68 -0.09 -2.73
C ALA A 25 9.82 0.33 -1.80
N LYS A 26 10.21 -0.56 -0.88
CA LYS A 26 11.30 -0.28 0.04
C LYS A 26 12.61 -0.02 -0.70
N ALA A 27 12.93 -0.85 -1.68
CA ALA A 27 14.16 -0.69 -2.46
C ALA A 27 14.17 0.63 -3.25
N LEU A 28 13.00 1.07 -3.73
CA LEU A 28 12.88 2.31 -4.49
C LEU A 28 12.98 3.57 -3.62
N THR A 29 12.74 3.44 -2.32
CA THR A 29 12.70 4.59 -1.41
C THR A 29 14.00 4.81 -0.65
N VAL A 30 15.02 3.99 -0.87
CA VAL A 30 16.31 4.11 -0.17
C VAL A 30 17.43 4.38 -1.16
N GLY A 31 18.58 4.86 -0.63
CA GLY A 31 19.78 5.08 -1.43
C GLY A 31 19.83 6.45 -2.08
N THR A 32 20.77 6.60 -3.01
CA THR A 32 21.07 7.90 -3.63
C THR A 32 20.09 8.27 -4.74
N ASN A 33 19.54 7.28 -5.44
CA ASN A 33 18.60 7.49 -6.54
C ASN A 33 17.18 7.11 -6.14
N LYS A 34 16.81 7.45 -4.91
CA LYS A 34 15.49 7.10 -4.38
C LYS A 34 14.37 7.81 -5.14
N LEU A 35 13.24 7.15 -5.24
CA LEU A 35 12.03 7.66 -5.86
C LEU A 35 10.97 7.92 -4.79
N LYS A 36 10.00 8.75 -5.15
CA LYS A 36 8.79 8.89 -4.37
C LYS A 36 7.87 7.72 -4.73
N VAL A 37 7.37 7.01 -3.72
CA VAL A 37 6.48 5.86 -3.94
C VAL A 37 5.12 6.14 -3.32
N ASN A 38 4.09 6.02 -4.14
CA ASN A 38 2.69 6.03 -3.71
C ASN A 38 2.15 4.61 -3.80
N ILE A 39 1.35 4.21 -2.82
CA ILE A 39 0.74 2.88 -2.79
C ILE A 39 -0.76 3.04 -2.65
N PHE A 40 -1.51 2.49 -3.62
CA PHE A 40 -2.96 2.48 -3.59
C PHE A 40 -3.45 1.05 -3.40
N LEU A 41 -4.19 0.84 -2.31
CA LEU A 41 -4.74 -0.48 -1.97
C LEU A 41 -6.18 -0.55 -2.45
N ILE A 42 -6.46 -1.50 -3.34
CA ILE A 42 -7.79 -1.68 -3.92
C ILE A 42 -8.22 -3.14 -3.73
N GLY A 43 -9.52 -3.38 -3.64
CA GLY A 43 -10.04 -4.73 -3.45
C GLY A 43 -9.54 -5.34 -2.15
N ASP A 44 -9.19 -6.61 -2.19
CA ASP A 44 -8.71 -7.33 -1.02
C ASP A 44 -7.39 -6.79 -0.47
N ALA A 45 -6.64 -6.04 -1.26
CA ALA A 45 -5.38 -5.45 -0.78
C ALA A 45 -5.58 -4.44 0.34
N VAL A 46 -6.78 -3.89 0.53
CA VAL A 46 -7.03 -2.94 1.61
C VAL A 46 -6.76 -3.54 2.98
N THR A 47 -6.90 -4.85 3.13
CA THR A 47 -6.62 -5.52 4.41
C THR A 47 -5.13 -5.58 4.76
N THR A 48 -4.25 -5.28 3.80
CA THR A 48 -2.82 -5.11 4.10
C THR A 48 -2.59 -3.98 5.09
N ALA A 49 -3.46 -2.97 5.08
CA ALA A 49 -3.35 -1.82 5.98
C ALA A 49 -4.04 -2.04 7.33
N LYS A 50 -4.64 -3.19 7.58
CA LYS A 50 -5.35 -3.43 8.82
C LYS A 50 -4.37 -3.71 9.96
N LYS A 51 -4.59 -3.08 11.10
CA LYS A 51 -3.79 -3.30 12.31
C LYS A 51 -4.09 -4.68 12.92
N GLY A 52 -3.11 -5.21 13.64
CA GLY A 52 -3.30 -6.44 14.42
C GLY A 52 -3.03 -7.71 13.64
N GLN A 53 -2.30 -7.65 12.53
CA GLN A 53 -1.95 -8.84 11.77
C GLN A 53 -1.01 -9.73 12.60
N LYS A 54 -1.28 -11.03 12.58
CA LYS A 54 -0.51 -12.03 13.34
C LYS A 54 -0.15 -13.21 12.45
N PRO A 55 0.71 -13.02 11.44
CA PRO A 55 1.12 -14.14 10.61
C PRO A 55 1.90 -15.17 11.44
N PRO A 56 1.93 -16.43 11.01
CA PRO A 56 2.71 -17.47 11.70
C PRO A 56 4.17 -17.06 11.80
N GLU A 57 4.83 -17.55 12.85
CA GLU A 57 6.27 -17.32 13.03
C GLU A 57 7.05 -17.83 11.82
N GLY A 58 8.02 -17.04 11.38
CA GLY A 58 8.80 -17.33 10.18
C GLY A 58 8.20 -16.75 8.90
N PHE A 59 6.98 -16.23 8.95
CA PHE A 59 6.37 -15.52 7.83
C PHE A 59 6.72 -14.03 7.91
N TYR A 60 6.65 -13.37 6.76
CA TYR A 60 6.75 -11.91 6.69
C TYR A 60 5.48 -11.28 7.27
N ASN A 61 5.64 -10.13 7.91
CA ASN A 61 4.54 -9.36 8.47
C ASN A 61 4.31 -8.12 7.61
N LEU A 62 3.22 -8.12 6.85
CA LEU A 62 2.95 -7.05 5.89
C LEU A 62 2.50 -5.76 6.54
N GLU A 63 1.89 -5.84 7.72
CA GLU A 63 1.57 -4.64 8.50
C GLU A 63 2.84 -3.87 8.84
N LYS A 64 3.87 -4.57 9.33
CA LYS A 64 5.14 -3.93 9.68
C LYS A 64 5.84 -3.35 8.47
N MET A 65 5.82 -4.08 7.36
CA MET A 65 6.45 -3.60 6.12
C MET A 65 5.77 -2.34 5.60
N LEU A 66 4.44 -2.32 5.61
CA LEU A 66 3.69 -1.15 5.17
C LEU A 66 3.89 0.03 6.13
N LYS A 67 3.91 -0.22 7.43
CA LYS A 67 4.14 0.80 8.44
C LYS A 67 5.51 1.47 8.25
N GLU A 68 6.54 0.69 7.95
CA GLU A 68 7.87 1.26 7.67
C GLU A 68 7.83 2.22 6.48
N LEU A 69 7.12 1.86 5.42
CA LEU A 69 6.99 2.72 4.24
C LEU A 69 6.26 4.02 4.57
N VAL A 70 5.19 3.93 5.35
CA VAL A 70 4.46 5.11 5.82
C VAL A 70 5.37 6.01 6.64
N ASP A 71 6.12 5.43 7.58
CA ASP A 71 7.03 6.18 8.45
C ASP A 71 8.17 6.84 7.66
N GLN A 72 8.54 6.27 6.54
CA GLN A 72 9.58 6.83 5.66
C GLN A 72 9.03 7.87 4.66
N GLY A 73 7.74 8.15 4.71
CA GLY A 73 7.13 9.20 3.90
C GLY A 73 6.39 8.74 2.67
N SER A 74 6.28 7.44 2.42
CA SER A 74 5.44 6.94 1.33
C SER A 74 3.98 7.25 1.62
N GLN A 75 3.24 7.66 0.60
CA GLN A 75 1.80 7.88 0.73
C GLN A 75 1.07 6.58 0.43
N VAL A 76 0.22 6.17 1.36
CA VAL A 76 -0.58 4.95 1.23
C VAL A 76 -2.04 5.33 1.36
N VAL A 77 -2.84 4.95 0.37
CA VAL A 77 -4.28 5.20 0.35
C VAL A 77 -5.01 3.88 0.19
N ALA A 78 -5.99 3.64 1.05
CA ALA A 78 -6.89 2.49 0.95
C ALA A 78 -8.21 2.94 0.32
N CYS A 79 -8.70 2.17 -0.64
CA CYS A 79 -9.96 2.47 -1.33
C CYS A 79 -11.13 2.46 -0.36
N ARG A 80 -11.88 3.56 -0.30
CA ARG A 80 -13.02 3.71 0.61
C ARG A 80 -14.11 2.67 0.36
N THR A 81 -14.50 2.50 -0.89
CA THR A 81 -15.53 1.52 -1.24
C THR A 81 -15.12 0.12 -0.83
N CYS A 82 -13.83 -0.19 -1.00
CA CYS A 82 -13.31 -1.52 -0.71
C CYS A 82 -13.26 -1.81 0.79
N ILE A 83 -12.86 -0.85 1.63
CA ILE A 83 -12.89 -1.05 3.07
C ILE A 83 -14.33 -1.14 3.58
N ASN A 84 -15.23 -0.31 3.05
CA ASN A 84 -16.64 -0.33 3.47
C ASN A 84 -17.30 -1.67 3.13
N ALA A 85 -17.04 -2.19 1.93
CA ALA A 85 -17.59 -3.48 1.51
C ALA A 85 -17.14 -4.64 2.42
N ARG A 86 -16.00 -4.50 3.07
CA ARG A 86 -15.40 -5.52 3.93
C ARG A 86 -15.62 -5.26 5.42
N GLY A 87 -16.39 -4.23 5.75
CA GLY A 87 -16.67 -3.87 7.13
C GLY A 87 -15.44 -3.38 7.89
N VAL A 88 -14.44 -2.88 7.18
CA VAL A 88 -13.23 -2.33 7.79
C VAL A 88 -13.39 -0.84 7.99
N THR A 89 -13.12 -0.36 9.18
CA THR A 89 -13.22 1.07 9.51
C THR A 89 -11.85 1.74 9.38
N GLN A 90 -11.85 3.06 9.24
CA GLN A 90 -10.60 3.82 9.17
C GLN A 90 -9.77 3.67 10.44
N GLU A 91 -10.41 3.56 11.60
CA GLU A 91 -9.74 3.39 12.89
C GLU A 91 -8.99 2.06 12.99
N GLU A 92 -9.39 1.06 12.19
CA GLU A 92 -8.74 -0.24 12.16
C GLU A 92 -7.48 -0.25 11.27
N LEU A 93 -7.22 0.83 10.53
CA LEU A 93 -6.08 0.90 9.63
C LEU A 93 -4.84 1.43 10.35
N ILE A 94 -3.68 1.04 9.83
CA ILE A 94 -2.37 1.54 10.29
C ILE A 94 -2.41 3.07 10.28
N GLU A 95 -1.91 3.68 11.35
CA GLU A 95 -1.83 5.12 11.45
C GLU A 95 -0.97 5.68 10.32
N GLY A 96 -1.48 6.71 9.66
CA GLY A 96 -0.82 7.32 8.51
C GLY A 96 -1.32 6.81 7.16
N VAL A 97 -2.10 5.71 7.14
CA VAL A 97 -2.78 5.28 5.92
C VAL A 97 -4.04 6.13 5.77
N CYS A 98 -4.19 6.73 4.59
CA CYS A 98 -5.35 7.54 4.26
C CYS A 98 -6.42 6.68 3.58
N VAL A 99 -7.66 7.14 3.66
CA VAL A 99 -8.76 6.53 2.92
C VAL A 99 -9.12 7.47 1.78
N GLY A 100 -9.23 6.92 0.57
CA GLY A 100 -9.49 7.74 -0.61
C GLY A 100 -10.29 7.00 -1.65
N THR A 101 -10.41 7.59 -2.83
CA THR A 101 -11.24 7.06 -3.90
C THR A 101 -10.42 6.76 -5.14
N THR A 102 -10.89 5.77 -5.91
CA THR A 102 -10.28 5.42 -7.20
C THR A 102 -10.40 6.58 -8.18
N VAL A 103 -11.58 7.20 -8.24
CA VAL A 103 -11.87 8.25 -9.23
C VAL A 103 -11.28 9.60 -8.85
N GLY A 104 -10.87 9.79 -7.61
CA GLY A 104 -10.21 11.01 -7.16
C GLY A 104 -8.72 10.80 -6.99
N ASP A 105 -8.35 10.10 -5.94
CA ASP A 105 -6.94 9.97 -5.54
C ASP A 105 -6.10 9.15 -6.50
N LEU A 106 -6.59 7.99 -6.92
CA LEU A 106 -5.81 7.13 -7.81
C LEU A 106 -5.68 7.75 -9.20
N VAL A 107 -6.75 8.34 -9.72
CA VAL A 107 -6.70 9.01 -11.02
C VAL A 107 -5.62 10.09 -11.04
N GLU A 108 -5.54 10.91 -9.99
CA GLU A 108 -4.51 11.94 -9.90
C GLU A 108 -3.11 11.34 -9.87
N TRP A 109 -2.93 10.27 -9.11
CA TRP A 109 -1.63 9.61 -9.04
C TRP A 109 -1.21 9.00 -10.39
N VAL A 110 -2.16 8.39 -11.10
CA VAL A 110 -1.87 7.82 -12.42
C VAL A 110 -1.48 8.92 -13.40
N LYS A 111 -2.16 10.07 -13.35
CA LYS A 111 -1.86 11.19 -14.25
C LYS A 111 -0.50 11.82 -13.98
N THR A 112 -0.06 11.85 -12.74
CA THR A 112 1.14 12.60 -12.33
C THR A 112 2.37 11.74 -12.10
N SER A 113 2.24 10.41 -12.04
CA SER A 113 3.36 9.51 -11.82
C SER A 113 4.11 9.22 -13.11
N GLN A 114 5.41 9.09 -13.03
CA GLN A 114 6.24 8.69 -14.17
C GLN A 114 6.09 7.19 -14.46
N LYS A 115 5.86 6.39 -13.43
CA LYS A 115 5.66 4.94 -13.57
C LYS A 115 4.46 4.52 -12.74
N VAL A 116 3.68 3.59 -13.28
CA VAL A 116 2.55 2.98 -12.57
C VAL A 116 2.67 1.46 -12.74
N LEU A 117 2.74 0.75 -11.63
CA LEU A 117 2.88 -0.71 -11.61
C LEU A 117 1.70 -1.30 -10.83
N SER A 118 1.18 -2.42 -11.33
CA SER A 118 0.06 -3.12 -10.69
C SER A 118 0.50 -4.50 -10.22
N PHE A 119 0.10 -4.86 -9.02
CA PHE A 119 0.38 -6.18 -8.44
C PHE A 119 -0.90 -6.88 -8.03
#